data_cac5027b0e894d535962c7b4c07c7084
#
_entry.id   cac5027b0e894d535962c7b4c07c7084
#
_cell.length_a   1.000
_cell.length_b   1.000
_cell.length_c   1.000
_cell.angle_alpha   90.00
_cell.angle_beta   90.00
_cell.angle_gamma   90.00
#
_symmetry.space_group_name_H-M   'P 1'
#
loop_
_entity.id
_entity.type
_entity.pdbx_description
1 polymer ?
#
loop_
_entity_poly.entity_id
_entity_poly.type
_entity_poly.pdbx_seq_one_letter_code
_entity_poly.pdbx_strand_id
1 'polypeptide(L)'
;MKKIDLNADIAEGFPFDEALLKLLSSANIACGLHAGGAKEMQSAVRFAKENQVRIGAHPGFPDRENFGRTQMDLPEQELIAHLRYQLGALKAICDGEGTDYAISLVP
;
A
#
# COMPACT_ATOMS: atom_id res chain seq x y z
N MET A 1 3.13 9.29 -28.73
CA MET A 1 2.04 8.68 -27.97
C MET A 1 2.04 9.21 -26.54
N LYS A 2 0.93 9.76 -26.11
CA LYS A 2 0.81 10.25 -24.73
C LYS A 2 0.61 9.07 -23.78
N LYS A 3 1.42 9.04 -22.74
CA LYS A 3 1.25 8.05 -21.67
C LYS A 3 0.50 8.68 -20.49
N ILE A 4 -0.47 7.97 -19.98
CA ILE A 4 -1.22 8.38 -18.80
C ILE A 4 -0.76 7.52 -17.64
N ASP A 5 -0.40 8.15 -16.52
CA ASP A 5 -0.09 7.45 -15.29
C ASP A 5 -1.38 7.29 -14.50
N LEU A 6 -1.91 6.07 -14.47
CA LEU A 6 -3.09 5.74 -13.69
C LEU A 6 -2.64 5.15 -12.36
N ASN A 7 -3.16 5.69 -11.27
CA ASN A 7 -2.83 5.28 -9.92
C ASN A 7 -4.10 5.02 -9.10
N ALA A 8 -4.04 4.04 -8.21
CA ALA A 8 -5.15 3.77 -7.30
C ALA A 8 -4.63 3.19 -5.99
N ASP A 9 -5.45 3.31 -4.95
CA ASP A 9 -5.20 2.69 -3.66
C ASP A 9 -5.65 1.24 -3.71
N ILE A 10 -4.77 0.33 -3.32
CA ILE A 10 -4.96 -1.12 -3.43
C ILE A 10 -4.77 -1.75 -2.06
N ALA A 11 -5.26 -2.96 -1.88
CA ALA A 11 -5.16 -3.75 -0.65
C ALA A 11 -5.96 -3.16 0.52
N GLU A 12 -7.03 -2.44 0.20
CA GLU A 12 -7.92 -1.85 1.21
C GLU A 12 -9.17 -2.70 1.47
N GLY A 13 -9.21 -3.92 0.93
CA GLY A 13 -10.31 -4.84 1.17
C GLY A 13 -11.39 -4.87 0.10
N PHE A 14 -11.17 -4.25 -1.03
CA PHE A 14 -12.14 -4.25 -2.13
C PHE A 14 -11.87 -5.42 -3.09
N PRO A 15 -12.91 -6.02 -3.68
CA PRO A 15 -12.76 -7.26 -4.45
C PRO A 15 -12.22 -7.10 -5.86
N PHE A 16 -12.01 -5.89 -6.35
CA PHE A 16 -11.61 -5.64 -7.74
C PHE A 16 -10.14 -5.26 -7.91
N ASP A 17 -9.30 -5.46 -6.89
CA ASP A 17 -7.88 -5.09 -6.93
C ASP A 17 -7.13 -5.75 -8.09
N GLU A 18 -7.36 -7.05 -8.31
CA GLU A 18 -6.69 -7.78 -9.38
C GLU A 18 -7.03 -7.21 -10.74
N ALA A 19 -8.31 -6.90 -10.97
CA ALA A 19 -8.75 -6.31 -12.23
C ALA A 19 -8.17 -4.91 -12.43
N LEU A 20 -8.14 -4.09 -11.37
CA LEU A 20 -7.57 -2.75 -11.42
C LEU A 20 -6.07 -2.79 -11.73
N LEU A 21 -5.32 -3.69 -11.11
CA LEU A 21 -3.88 -3.76 -11.30
C LEU A 21 -3.47 -4.03 -12.76
N LYS A 22 -4.35 -4.61 -13.55
CA LYS A 22 -4.10 -4.80 -14.98
C LYS A 22 -4.14 -3.49 -15.77
N LEU A 23 -4.74 -2.45 -15.20
CA LEU A 23 -4.93 -1.15 -15.86
C LEU A 23 -4.04 -0.05 -15.31
N LEU A 24 -3.40 -0.26 -14.16
CA LEU A 24 -2.67 0.78 -13.47
C LEU A 24 -1.22 0.86 -13.90
N SER A 25 -0.65 2.06 -13.83
CA SER A 25 0.79 2.31 -13.99
C SER A 25 1.49 2.20 -12.63
N SER A 26 0.80 2.62 -11.56
CA SER A 26 1.30 2.58 -10.20
C SER A 26 0.15 2.30 -9.23
N ALA A 27 0.49 1.75 -8.06
CA ALA A 27 -0.49 1.43 -7.03
C ALA A 27 0.08 1.79 -5.66
N ASN A 28 -0.78 2.35 -4.81
CA ASN A 28 -0.45 2.64 -3.42
C ASN A 28 -1.02 1.53 -2.57
N ILE A 29 -0.14 0.73 -1.98
CA ILE A 29 -0.56 -0.48 -1.26
C ILE A 29 -0.74 -0.18 0.22
N ALA A 30 -1.96 -0.41 0.73
CA ALA A 30 -2.28 -0.27 2.14
C ALA A 30 -1.41 -1.21 2.99
N CYS A 31 -0.96 -0.73 4.14
CA CYS A 31 0.03 -1.41 4.95
C CYS A 31 -0.55 -2.07 6.20
N GLY A 32 -1.84 -2.31 6.23
CA GLY A 32 -2.50 -3.16 7.20
C GLY A 32 -2.98 -2.49 8.47
N LEU A 33 -2.63 -1.23 8.75
CA LEU A 33 -3.11 -0.54 9.94
C LEU A 33 -4.45 0.15 9.74
N HIS A 34 -4.63 0.85 8.62
CA HIS A 34 -5.92 1.48 8.35
C HIS A 34 -6.85 0.58 7.54
N ALA A 35 -6.29 -0.34 6.75
CA ALA A 35 -7.06 -1.26 5.91
C ALA A 35 -6.17 -2.40 5.44
N GLY A 36 -6.80 -3.50 5.03
CA GLY A 36 -6.10 -4.65 4.50
C GLY A 36 -5.40 -5.47 5.58
N GLY A 37 -4.41 -6.24 5.16
CA GLY A 37 -3.62 -7.09 6.04
C GLY A 37 -2.51 -7.77 5.27
N ALA A 38 -1.83 -8.73 5.91
CA ALA A 38 -0.66 -9.39 5.33
C ALA A 38 -1.01 -10.11 4.02
N LYS A 39 -2.12 -10.83 3.99
CA LYS A 39 -2.54 -11.58 2.81
C LYS A 39 -2.88 -10.65 1.64
N GLU A 40 -3.61 -9.58 1.91
CA GLU A 40 -4.00 -8.59 0.92
C GLU A 40 -2.78 -7.89 0.36
N MET A 41 -1.81 -7.54 1.21
CA MET A 41 -0.56 -6.92 0.79
C MET A 41 0.25 -7.85 -0.11
N GLN A 42 0.37 -9.12 0.28
CA GLN A 42 1.13 -10.10 -0.50
C GLN A 42 0.50 -10.33 -1.87
N SER A 43 -0.82 -10.47 -1.92
CA SER A 43 -1.54 -10.65 -3.18
C SER A 43 -1.39 -9.44 -4.09
N ALA A 44 -1.51 -8.23 -3.52
CA ALA A 44 -1.38 -6.99 -4.29
C ALA A 44 0.02 -6.83 -4.86
N VAL A 45 1.06 -7.11 -4.07
CA VAL A 45 2.44 -7.03 -4.53
C VAL A 45 2.70 -8.03 -5.66
N ARG A 46 2.19 -9.25 -5.50
CA ARG A 46 2.34 -10.30 -6.53
C ARG A 46 1.69 -9.90 -7.84
N PHE A 47 0.44 -9.44 -7.80
CA PHE A 47 -0.27 -9.00 -9.01
C PHE A 47 0.36 -7.76 -9.62
N ALA A 48 0.84 -6.83 -8.80
CA ALA A 48 1.53 -5.65 -9.29
C ALA A 48 2.81 -6.03 -10.06
N LYS A 49 3.59 -6.96 -9.50
CA LYS A 49 4.78 -7.47 -10.17
C LYS A 49 4.44 -8.12 -11.51
N GLU A 50 3.42 -8.98 -11.53
CA GLU A 50 2.98 -9.67 -12.75
C GLU A 50 2.54 -8.70 -13.85
N ASN A 51 1.97 -7.58 -13.49
CA ASN A 51 1.45 -6.58 -14.42
C ASN A 51 2.38 -5.38 -14.59
N GLN A 52 3.58 -5.45 -14.05
CA GLN A 52 4.61 -4.37 -14.16
C GLN A 52 4.11 -3.03 -13.62
N VAL A 53 3.33 -3.08 -12.55
CA VAL A 53 2.81 -1.90 -11.87
C VAL A 53 3.81 -1.45 -10.82
N ARG A 54 4.12 -0.17 -10.79
CA ARG A 54 5.02 0.39 -9.76
C ARG A 54 4.31 0.42 -8.41
N ILE A 55 5.03 0.04 -7.37
CA ILE A 55 4.47 -0.09 -6.02
C ILE A 55 4.91 1.07 -5.16
N GLY A 56 3.94 1.74 -4.54
CA GLY A 56 4.15 2.73 -3.51
C GLY A 56 3.49 2.29 -2.20
N ALA A 57 3.99 2.79 -1.09
CA ALA A 57 3.40 2.51 0.21
C ALA A 57 2.29 3.49 0.52
N HIS A 58 1.21 2.98 1.09
CA HIS A 58 0.09 3.77 1.56
C HIS A 58 -0.13 3.50 3.05
N PRO A 59 0.73 4.04 3.93
CA PRO A 59 0.55 3.87 5.36
C PRO A 59 -0.59 4.74 5.88
N GLY A 60 -1.17 4.33 6.99
CA GLY A 60 -2.26 5.07 7.62
C GLY A 60 -2.18 5.00 9.13
N PHE A 61 -3.03 5.76 9.81
CA PHE A 61 -3.18 5.65 11.25
C PHE A 61 -3.79 4.28 11.62
N PRO A 62 -3.50 3.76 12.83
CA PRO A 62 -4.09 2.49 13.29
C PRO A 62 -5.56 2.67 13.65
N ASP A 63 -6.38 2.94 12.65
CA ASP A 63 -7.80 3.26 12.78
C ASP A 63 -8.58 2.59 11.65
N ARG A 64 -8.84 1.31 11.81
CA ARG A 64 -9.56 0.53 10.80
C ARG A 64 -11.01 0.96 10.62
N GLU A 65 -11.67 1.37 11.70
CA GLU A 65 -13.07 1.75 11.66
C GLU A 65 -13.34 2.88 10.67
N ASN A 66 -12.38 3.81 10.54
CA ASN A 66 -12.53 4.99 9.70
C ASN A 66 -11.48 5.09 8.61
N PHE A 67 -10.86 3.97 8.22
CA PHE A 67 -9.82 3.91 7.19
C PHE A 67 -8.65 4.85 7.46
N GLY A 68 -8.29 5.04 8.74
CA GLY A 68 -7.18 5.90 9.11
C GLY A 68 -7.47 7.40 8.97
N ARG A 69 -8.72 7.77 8.80
CA ARG A 69 -9.12 9.17 8.60
C ARG A 69 -9.41 9.93 9.88
N THR A 70 -9.52 9.23 11.00
CA THR A 70 -9.68 9.89 12.30
C THR A 70 -8.38 10.59 12.65
N GLN A 71 -8.47 11.86 13.01
CA GLN A 71 -7.30 12.60 13.47
C GLN A 71 -6.85 12.03 14.82
N MET A 72 -5.65 11.50 14.86
CA MET A 72 -5.07 10.92 16.06
C MET A 72 -3.90 11.75 16.52
N ASP A 73 -3.92 12.11 17.81
CA ASP A 73 -2.87 12.90 18.42
C ASP A 73 -1.84 11.95 19.06
N LEU A 74 -0.98 11.38 18.23
CA LEU A 74 0.02 10.41 18.66
C LEU A 74 1.33 11.11 19.00
N PRO A 75 2.04 10.68 20.07
CA PRO A 75 3.40 11.13 20.31
C PRO A 75 4.30 10.85 19.10
N GLU A 76 5.26 11.74 18.85
CA GLU A 76 6.15 11.64 17.69
C GLU A 76 6.82 10.27 17.59
N GLN A 77 7.32 9.74 18.71
CA GLN A 77 7.98 8.43 18.73
C GLN A 77 7.04 7.30 18.33
N GLU A 78 5.80 7.38 18.73
CA GLU A 78 4.79 6.38 18.38
C GLU A 78 4.42 6.48 16.91
N LEU A 79 4.27 7.70 16.39
CA LEU A 79 4.00 7.91 14.97
C LEU A 79 5.13 7.34 14.10
N ILE A 80 6.39 7.61 14.47
CA ILE A 80 7.55 7.06 13.77
C ILE A 80 7.53 5.53 13.78
N ALA A 81 7.20 4.93 14.93
CA ALA A 81 7.13 3.48 15.06
C ALA A 81 6.08 2.88 14.14
N HIS A 82 4.90 3.49 14.05
CA HIS A 82 3.84 3.04 13.15
C HIS A 82 4.24 3.15 11.68
N LEU A 83 4.92 4.22 11.30
CA LEU A 83 5.41 4.37 9.93
C LEU A 83 6.46 3.32 9.58
N ARG A 84 7.42 3.11 10.47
CA ARG A 84 8.47 2.09 10.26
C ARG A 84 7.87 0.70 10.14
N TYR A 85 6.91 0.40 11.00
CA TYR A 85 6.23 -0.90 10.97
C TYR A 85 5.56 -1.14 9.61
N GLN A 86 4.82 -0.16 9.13
CA GLN A 86 4.10 -0.28 7.87
C GLN A 86 5.02 -0.35 6.66
N LEU A 87 6.00 0.54 6.60
CA LEU A 87 6.95 0.57 5.49
C LEU A 87 7.83 -0.68 5.48
N GLY A 88 8.25 -1.13 6.65
CA GLY A 88 9.03 -2.35 6.79
C GLY A 88 8.26 -3.59 6.37
N ALA A 89 6.98 -3.66 6.74
CA ALA A 89 6.13 -4.78 6.34
C ALA A 89 5.99 -4.87 4.82
N LEU A 90 5.73 -3.75 4.15
CA LEU A 90 5.62 -3.73 2.70
C LEU A 90 6.96 -4.07 2.04
N LYS A 91 8.06 -3.51 2.55
CA LYS A 91 9.40 -3.79 2.02
C LYS A 91 9.70 -5.28 2.09
N ALA A 92 9.43 -5.92 3.23
CA ALA A 92 9.68 -7.35 3.41
C ALA A 92 8.87 -8.19 2.42
N ILE A 93 7.63 -7.82 2.18
CA ILE A 93 6.77 -8.52 1.23
C ILE A 93 7.29 -8.33 -0.20
N CYS A 94 7.68 -7.12 -0.56
CA CYS A 94 8.27 -6.85 -1.88
C CYS A 94 9.56 -7.64 -2.08
N ASP A 95 10.42 -7.67 -1.08
CA ASP A 95 11.67 -8.44 -1.15
C ASP A 95 11.38 -9.94 -1.33
N GLY A 96 10.39 -10.46 -0.62
CA GLY A 96 9.98 -11.85 -0.73
C GLY A 96 9.40 -12.21 -2.10
N GLU A 97 8.75 -11.28 -2.75
CA GLU A 97 8.21 -11.47 -4.10
C GLU A 97 9.19 -11.09 -5.21
N GLY A 98 10.37 -10.61 -4.85
CA GLY A 98 11.41 -10.25 -5.81
C GLY A 98 11.12 -9.01 -6.62
N THR A 99 10.52 -8.02 -6.01
CA THR A 99 10.22 -6.74 -6.65
C THR A 99 10.62 -5.57 -5.76
N ASP A 100 10.78 -4.41 -6.36
CA ASP A 100 11.10 -3.19 -5.63
C ASP A 100 9.85 -2.36 -5.40
N TYR A 101 9.95 -1.44 -4.44
CA TYR A 101 8.91 -0.45 -4.26
C TYR A 101 9.53 0.94 -4.09
N ALA A 102 8.81 1.95 -4.56
CA ALA A 102 9.17 3.33 -4.33
C ALA A 102 8.42 3.83 -3.10
N ILE A 103 9.08 4.63 -2.27
CA ILE A 103 8.41 5.28 -1.14
C ILE A 103 7.64 6.45 -1.70
N SER A 104 6.32 6.28 -1.77
CA SER A 104 5.42 7.37 -2.12
C SER A 104 4.47 7.52 -0.94
N LEU A 105 4.65 8.60 -0.18
CA LEU A 105 3.70 8.95 0.86
C LEU A 105 2.53 9.63 0.17
N VAL A 106 1.43 8.93 0.09
CA VAL A 106 0.20 9.50 -0.42
C VAL A 106 -0.62 9.95 0.77
N PRO A 107 -0.99 11.22 0.81
CA PRO A 107 -1.82 11.73 1.90
C PRO A 107 -3.21 11.09 1.90
#